data_e8fe5f32bd8b65210f8d6f739e4b175b
#
_entry.id   e8fe5f32bd8b65210f8d6f739e4b175b
#
_cell.length_a   1.000
_cell.length_b   1.000
_cell.length_c   1.000
_cell.angle_alpha   90.00
_cell.angle_beta   90.00
_cell.angle_gamma   90.00
#
_symmetry.space_group_name_H-M   'P 1'
#
loop_
_entity.id
_entity.type
_entity.pdbx_description
1 polymer ?
#
loop_
_entity_poly.entity_id
_entity_poly.type
_entity_poly.pdbx_seq_one_letter_code
_entity_poly.pdbx_strand_id
1 'polypeptide(L)'
;YYTAIRDATEEPVLQEIAGRIAADEYRHYKLFYDTLHAQPEPDLGFWKKLGIAIGRVRESDDDELAYAFYCANVPPEKEAVTPYKRNKYSKLSAHASMAVYHRRHIQKLVQMVVKVIGADPHGWLASLAGALLWRRLQAKSA
;
A
#
# COMPACT_ATOMS: atom_id res chain seq x y z
N TYR A 1 -0.66 -1.13 5.41
CA TYR A 1 0.04 -0.02 6.06
C TYR A 1 -0.07 -0.15 7.59
N TYR A 2 -1.28 -0.10 8.16
CA TYR A 2 -1.47 -0.12 9.62
C TYR A 2 -0.92 -1.35 10.33
N THR A 3 -0.92 -2.52 9.68
CA THR A 3 -0.23 -3.71 10.22
C THR A 3 1.29 -3.48 10.35
N ALA A 4 1.89 -2.74 9.41
CA ALA A 4 3.30 -2.43 9.46
C ALA A 4 3.62 -1.43 10.59
N ILE A 5 2.77 -0.41 10.79
CA ILE A 5 2.90 0.52 11.93
C ILE A 5 2.78 -0.24 13.25
N ARG A 6 1.76 -1.08 13.41
CA ARG A 6 1.56 -1.90 14.61
C ARG A 6 2.80 -2.76 14.93
N ASP A 7 3.36 -3.38 13.88
CA ASP A 7 4.50 -4.29 14.06
C ASP A 7 5.83 -3.57 14.28
N ALA A 8 5.92 -2.27 13.95
CA ALA A 8 7.12 -1.46 14.09
C ALA A 8 7.14 -0.57 15.35
N THR A 9 6.00 -0.31 15.97
CA THR A 9 5.92 0.55 17.15
C THR A 9 6.02 -0.23 18.45
N GLU A 10 6.71 0.33 19.43
CA GLU A 10 6.75 -0.16 20.82
C GLU A 10 5.76 0.60 21.73
N GLU A 11 5.11 1.67 21.22
CA GLU A 11 4.16 2.46 21.98
C GLU A 11 2.80 1.72 22.03
N PRO A 12 2.29 1.32 23.23
CA PRO A 12 1.15 0.42 23.34
C PRO A 12 -0.16 0.98 22.78
N VAL A 13 -0.43 2.29 22.95
CA VAL A 13 -1.65 2.92 22.46
C VAL A 13 -1.65 2.97 20.94
N LEU A 14 -0.51 3.35 20.33
CA LEU A 14 -0.37 3.38 18.87
C LEU A 14 -0.47 1.96 18.29
N GLN A 15 0.10 0.96 18.98
CA GLN A 15 0.02 -0.44 18.58
C GLN A 15 -1.44 -0.94 18.56
N GLU A 16 -2.21 -0.61 19.61
CA GLU A 16 -3.63 -0.96 19.70
C GLU A 16 -4.46 -0.25 18.61
N ILE A 17 -4.30 1.07 18.44
CA ILE A 17 -5.00 1.84 17.42
C ILE A 17 -4.70 1.29 16.03
N ALA A 18 -3.44 1.11 15.69
CA ALA A 18 -3.02 0.57 14.39
C ALA A 18 -3.56 -0.85 14.17
N GLY A 19 -3.63 -1.66 15.21
CA GLY A 19 -4.23 -3.00 15.18
C GLY A 19 -5.73 -2.97 14.89
N ARG A 20 -6.48 -2.07 15.52
CA ARG A 20 -7.92 -1.88 15.29
C ARG A 20 -8.19 -1.41 13.86
N ILE A 21 -7.46 -0.38 13.38
CA ILE A 21 -7.60 0.11 12.01
C ILE A 21 -7.26 -0.99 10.99
N ALA A 22 -6.19 -1.76 11.21
CA ALA A 22 -5.83 -2.87 10.34
C ALA A 22 -6.94 -3.94 10.26
N ALA A 23 -7.63 -4.20 11.36
CA ALA A 23 -8.76 -5.13 11.38
C ALA A 23 -9.98 -4.57 10.62
N ASP A 24 -10.26 -3.27 10.74
CA ASP A 24 -11.35 -2.62 10.00
C ASP A 24 -11.06 -2.59 8.49
N GLU A 25 -9.85 -2.25 8.08
CA GLU A 25 -9.44 -2.32 6.67
C GLU A 25 -9.57 -3.74 6.08
N TYR A 26 -9.28 -4.76 6.88
CA TYR A 26 -9.48 -6.14 6.44
C TYR A 26 -10.97 -6.49 6.29
N ARG A 27 -11.85 -5.96 7.16
CA ARG A 27 -13.31 -6.13 7.03
C ARG A 27 -13.84 -5.43 5.77
N HIS A 28 -13.35 -4.19 5.48
CA HIS A 28 -13.68 -3.48 4.24
C HIS A 28 -13.24 -4.27 3.01
N TYR A 29 -12.00 -4.75 2.99
CA TYR A 29 -11.53 -5.61 1.91
C TYR A 29 -12.44 -6.84 1.71
N LYS A 30 -12.80 -7.52 2.81
CA LYS A 30 -13.67 -8.70 2.75
C LYS A 30 -15.06 -8.35 2.21
N LEU A 31 -15.64 -7.25 2.67
CA LEU A 31 -16.94 -6.76 2.21
C LEU A 31 -16.91 -6.49 0.69
N PHE A 32 -15.94 -5.75 0.21
CA PHE A 32 -15.80 -5.47 -1.22
C PHE A 32 -15.52 -6.73 -2.03
N TYR A 33 -14.70 -7.63 -1.53
CA TYR A 33 -14.43 -8.91 -2.18
C TYR A 33 -15.70 -9.76 -2.30
N ASP A 34 -16.44 -9.92 -1.21
CA ASP A 34 -17.68 -10.71 -1.20
C ASP A 34 -18.76 -10.07 -2.10
N THR A 35 -18.89 -8.73 -2.07
CA THR A 35 -19.83 -7.99 -2.93
C THR A 35 -19.49 -8.16 -4.41
N LEU A 36 -18.21 -8.05 -4.78
CA LEU A 36 -17.77 -8.25 -6.16
C LEU A 36 -18.12 -9.65 -6.66
N HIS A 37 -17.98 -10.68 -5.81
CA HIS A 37 -18.28 -12.06 -6.20
C HIS A 37 -19.79 -12.39 -6.16
N ALA A 38 -20.59 -11.59 -5.46
CA ALA A 38 -22.04 -11.73 -5.42
C ALA A 38 -22.77 -11.08 -6.62
N GLN A 39 -22.08 -10.19 -7.36
CA GLN A 39 -22.68 -9.52 -8.52
C GLN A 39 -22.65 -10.45 -9.74
N PRO A 40 -23.75 -10.54 -10.51
CA PRO A 40 -23.83 -11.33 -11.75
C PRO A 40 -23.16 -10.60 -12.92
N GLU A 41 -22.02 -9.97 -12.70
CA GLU A 41 -21.29 -9.27 -13.75
C GLU A 41 -20.57 -10.24 -14.70
N PRO A 42 -20.42 -9.89 -15.99
CA PRO A 42 -19.63 -10.71 -16.89
C PRO A 42 -18.23 -10.87 -16.36
N ASP A 43 -17.77 -12.12 -16.23
CA ASP A 43 -16.42 -12.41 -15.75
C ASP A 43 -15.37 -11.80 -16.68
N LEU A 44 -14.71 -10.76 -16.19
CA LEU A 44 -13.57 -10.18 -16.88
C LEU A 44 -12.45 -11.22 -16.93
N GLY A 45 -12.00 -11.60 -18.12
CA GLY A 45 -10.88 -12.51 -18.26
C GLY A 45 -9.64 -12.07 -17.46
N PHE A 46 -8.84 -13.04 -17.04
CA PHE A 46 -7.65 -12.84 -16.18
C PHE A 46 -6.76 -11.64 -16.59
N TRP A 47 -6.45 -11.53 -17.87
CA TRP A 47 -5.57 -10.45 -18.37
C TRP A 47 -6.16 -9.07 -18.20
N LYS A 48 -7.49 -8.93 -18.32
CA LYS A 48 -8.17 -7.65 -18.10
C LYS A 48 -8.18 -7.29 -16.62
N LYS A 49 -8.46 -8.26 -15.73
CA LYS A 49 -8.37 -8.08 -14.28
C LYS A 49 -6.94 -7.68 -13.85
N LEU A 50 -5.93 -8.35 -14.41
CA LEU A 50 -4.52 -8.02 -14.14
C LEU A 50 -4.17 -6.61 -14.61
N GLY A 51 -4.60 -6.21 -15.81
CA GLY A 51 -4.39 -4.85 -16.33
C GLY A 51 -4.99 -3.77 -15.42
N ILE A 52 -6.22 -4.00 -14.94
CA ILE A 52 -6.90 -3.11 -13.99
C ILE A 52 -6.09 -3.03 -12.67
N ALA A 53 -5.68 -4.17 -12.10
CA ALA A 53 -4.91 -4.20 -10.86
C ALA A 53 -3.58 -3.44 -10.99
N ILE A 54 -2.86 -3.60 -12.09
CA ILE A 54 -1.62 -2.84 -12.36
C ILE A 54 -1.91 -1.34 -12.50
N GLY A 55 -3.01 -0.96 -13.17
CA GLY A 55 -3.46 0.42 -13.30
C GLY A 55 -3.68 1.06 -11.92
N ARG A 56 -4.42 0.39 -11.03
CA ARG A 56 -4.69 0.87 -9.66
C ARG A 56 -3.42 1.01 -8.82
N VAL A 57 -2.48 0.09 -8.95
CA VAL A 57 -1.17 0.23 -8.26
C VAL A 57 -0.39 1.44 -8.76
N ARG A 58 -0.52 1.79 -10.05
CA ARG A 58 0.13 3.00 -10.60
C ARG A 58 -0.57 4.29 -10.16
N GLU A 59 -1.90 4.28 -10.10
CA GLU A 59 -2.70 5.42 -9.60
C GLU A 59 -2.41 5.73 -8.12
N SER A 60 -2.11 4.71 -7.30
CA SER A 60 -1.73 4.92 -5.90
C SER A 60 -0.36 5.59 -5.70
N ASP A 61 0.43 5.77 -6.75
CA ASP A 61 1.70 6.53 -6.74
C ASP A 61 1.44 8.01 -7.09
N ASP A 62 0.38 8.58 -6.53
CA ASP A 62 0.00 9.97 -6.76
C ASP A 62 0.73 10.96 -5.82
N ASP A 63 0.40 12.24 -5.99
CA ASP A 63 1.04 13.33 -5.27
C ASP A 63 0.54 13.48 -3.83
N GLU A 64 -0.61 12.90 -3.48
CA GLU A 64 -1.28 13.13 -2.19
C GLU A 64 -0.44 12.66 -1.01
N LEU A 65 0.14 11.46 -1.09
CA LEU A 65 1.01 10.94 -0.02
C LEU A 65 2.27 11.78 0.17
N ALA A 66 2.88 12.25 -0.93
CA ALA A 66 4.05 13.10 -0.87
C ALA A 66 3.71 14.47 -0.27
N TYR A 67 2.56 15.04 -0.63
CA TYR A 67 2.07 16.31 -0.11
C TYR A 67 1.66 16.18 1.37
N ALA A 68 0.95 15.14 1.74
CA ALA A 68 0.61 14.88 3.15
C ALA A 68 1.86 14.73 4.01
N PHE A 69 2.88 14.02 3.51
CA PHE A 69 4.17 13.89 4.19
C PHE A 69 4.87 15.26 4.34
N TYR A 70 4.83 16.10 3.31
CA TYR A 70 5.33 17.48 3.37
C TYR A 70 4.62 18.29 4.46
N CYS A 71 3.29 18.34 4.45
CA CYS A 71 2.50 19.09 5.44
C CYS A 71 2.73 18.60 6.88
N ALA A 72 2.95 17.30 7.08
CA ALA A 72 3.22 16.74 8.40
C ALA A 72 4.64 17.05 8.93
N ASN A 73 5.60 17.37 8.04
CA ASN A 73 7.02 17.54 8.42
C ASN A 73 7.56 18.97 8.20
N VAL A 74 6.83 19.84 7.52
CA VAL A 74 7.22 21.24 7.28
C VAL A 74 6.20 22.14 7.96
N PRO A 75 6.58 22.85 9.05
CA PRO A 75 5.70 23.80 9.69
C PRO A 75 5.33 24.96 8.75
N PRO A 76 4.11 25.52 8.86
CA PRO A 76 3.64 26.60 7.98
C PRO A 76 4.59 27.81 7.91
N GLU A 77 5.28 28.14 9.01
CA GLU A 77 6.23 29.24 9.08
C GLU A 77 7.48 29.04 8.21
N LYS A 78 7.78 27.78 7.85
CA LYS A 78 8.91 27.40 7.00
C LYS A 78 8.54 27.13 5.56
N GLU A 79 7.27 27.23 5.21
CA GLU A 79 6.79 26.92 3.85
C GLU A 79 7.44 27.82 2.78
N ALA A 80 7.60 29.10 3.06
CA ALA A 80 8.22 30.05 2.14
C ALA A 80 9.68 29.73 1.79
N VAL A 81 10.43 29.16 2.75
CA VAL A 81 11.86 28.79 2.57
C VAL A 81 12.04 27.31 2.22
N THR A 82 11.01 26.51 2.39
CA THR A 82 11.02 25.06 2.11
C THR A 82 9.79 24.69 1.26
N PRO A 83 9.72 25.17 0.01
CA PRO A 83 8.56 24.95 -0.84
C PRO A 83 8.41 23.46 -1.18
N TYR A 84 7.16 23.04 -1.36
CA TYR A 84 6.85 21.68 -1.77
C TYR A 84 7.51 21.31 -3.10
N LYS A 85 8.17 20.16 -3.15
CA LYS A 85 8.75 19.55 -4.35
C LYS A 85 8.39 18.07 -4.40
N ARG A 86 7.46 17.70 -5.28
CA ARG A 86 6.92 16.33 -5.40
C ARG A 86 8.01 15.25 -5.35
N ASN A 87 9.00 15.35 -6.24
CA ASN A 87 10.05 14.33 -6.33
C ASN A 87 10.87 14.18 -5.04
N LYS A 88 11.13 15.28 -4.33
CA LYS A 88 11.83 15.26 -3.04
C LYS A 88 10.98 14.56 -1.98
N TYR A 89 9.74 15.00 -1.81
CA TYR A 89 8.88 14.51 -0.73
C TYR A 89 8.32 13.11 -1.00
N SER A 90 8.13 12.71 -2.26
CA SER A 90 7.83 11.32 -2.63
C SER A 90 8.96 10.35 -2.24
N LYS A 91 10.23 10.76 -2.43
CA LYS A 91 11.37 9.94 -1.97
C LYS A 91 11.47 9.87 -0.45
N LEU A 92 11.30 11.00 0.24
CA LEU A 92 11.34 11.05 1.71
C LEU A 92 10.21 10.23 2.34
N SER A 93 8.99 10.34 1.80
CA SER A 93 7.84 9.53 2.22
C SER A 93 8.08 8.04 1.98
N ALA A 94 8.62 7.66 0.82
CA ALA A 94 8.99 6.28 0.52
C ALA A 94 10.06 5.75 1.48
N HIS A 95 11.08 6.56 1.77
CA HIS A 95 12.12 6.21 2.72
C HIS A 95 11.57 6.00 4.14
N ALA A 96 10.74 6.92 4.62
CA ALA A 96 10.07 6.80 5.92
C ALA A 96 9.15 5.56 5.99
N SER A 97 8.43 5.26 4.91
CA SER A 97 7.59 4.06 4.82
C SER A 97 8.41 2.78 4.89
N MET A 98 9.61 2.75 4.29
CA MET A 98 10.47 1.57 4.34
C MET A 98 11.03 1.28 5.74
N ALA A 99 11.06 2.26 6.66
CA ALA A 99 11.42 2.04 8.05
C ALA A 99 10.42 1.13 8.80
N VAL A 100 9.14 1.14 8.39
CA VAL A 100 8.09 0.33 9.02
C VAL A 100 7.71 -0.92 8.21
N TYR A 101 7.99 -0.95 6.90
CA TYR A 101 7.64 -2.09 6.07
C TYR A 101 8.66 -3.23 6.19
N HIS A 102 8.13 -4.44 6.35
CA HIS A 102 8.86 -5.69 6.11
C HIS A 102 8.34 -6.38 4.85
N ARG A 103 9.17 -7.23 4.25
CA ARG A 103 8.80 -8.01 3.05
C ARG A 103 7.49 -8.76 3.23
N ARG A 104 7.19 -9.28 4.44
CA ARG A 104 5.94 -10.00 4.74
C ARG A 104 4.69 -9.13 4.54
N HIS A 105 4.76 -7.82 4.82
CA HIS A 105 3.62 -6.89 4.63
C HIS A 105 3.31 -6.70 3.15
N ILE A 106 4.34 -6.53 2.34
CA ILE A 106 4.21 -6.41 0.89
C ILE A 106 3.72 -7.72 0.27
N GLN A 107 4.25 -8.86 0.73
CA GLN A 107 3.78 -10.16 0.26
C GLN A 107 2.29 -10.37 0.55
N LYS A 108 1.82 -10.00 1.74
CA LYS A 108 0.41 -10.11 2.10
C LYS A 108 -0.48 -9.20 1.24
N LEU A 109 -0.04 -7.96 0.97
CA LEU A 109 -0.74 -7.06 0.05
C LEU A 109 -0.89 -7.69 -1.34
N VAL A 110 0.20 -8.21 -1.89
CA VAL A 110 0.19 -8.87 -3.21
C VAL A 110 -0.73 -10.09 -3.22
N GLN A 111 -0.72 -10.90 -2.17
CA GLN A 111 -1.63 -12.05 -2.03
C GLN A 111 -3.11 -11.64 -2.07
N MET A 112 -3.47 -10.53 -1.42
CA MET A 112 -4.84 -10.00 -1.45
C MET A 112 -5.23 -9.56 -2.88
N VAL A 113 -4.35 -8.84 -3.58
CA VAL A 113 -4.59 -8.41 -4.97
C VAL A 113 -4.70 -9.60 -5.91
N VAL A 114 -3.77 -10.56 -5.81
CA VAL A 114 -3.75 -11.79 -6.64
C VAL A 114 -5.03 -12.61 -6.44
N LYS A 115 -5.54 -12.68 -5.20
CA LYS A 115 -6.81 -13.33 -4.90
C LYS A 115 -8.00 -12.65 -5.60
N VAL A 116 -8.05 -11.31 -5.61
CA VAL A 116 -9.12 -10.55 -6.27
C VAL A 116 -9.17 -10.79 -7.77
N ILE A 117 -8.02 -10.95 -8.43
CA ILE A 117 -7.97 -11.26 -9.87
C ILE A 117 -8.23 -12.73 -10.20
N GLY A 118 -8.49 -13.57 -9.18
CA GLY A 118 -8.81 -14.99 -9.36
C GLY A 118 -7.61 -15.91 -9.52
N ALA A 119 -6.41 -15.48 -9.11
CA ALA A 119 -5.22 -16.33 -9.12
C ALA A 119 -4.89 -16.87 -7.71
N ASP A 120 -4.02 -17.89 -7.65
CA ASP A 120 -3.59 -18.47 -6.37
C ASP A 120 -2.72 -17.49 -5.58
N PRO A 121 -3.17 -17.01 -4.40
CA PRO A 121 -2.42 -16.09 -3.57
C PRO A 121 -1.13 -16.68 -2.98
N HIS A 122 -0.98 -18.00 -2.98
CA HIS A 122 0.22 -18.72 -2.52
C HIS A 122 1.07 -19.27 -3.66
N GLY A 123 0.64 -19.05 -4.91
CA GLY A 123 1.33 -19.51 -6.11
C GLY A 123 2.60 -18.72 -6.43
N TRP A 124 3.30 -19.21 -7.45
CA TRP A 124 4.55 -18.58 -7.92
C TRP A 124 4.37 -17.14 -8.40
N LEU A 125 3.19 -16.80 -8.99
CA LEU A 125 2.88 -15.47 -9.48
C LEU A 125 2.87 -14.45 -8.32
N ALA A 126 2.20 -14.78 -7.20
CA ALA A 126 2.16 -13.94 -6.02
C ALA A 126 3.55 -13.77 -5.39
N SER A 127 4.35 -14.83 -5.37
CA SER A 127 5.72 -14.81 -4.86
C SER A 127 6.62 -13.93 -5.70
N LEU A 128 6.56 -14.06 -7.02
CA LEU A 128 7.33 -13.24 -7.96
C LEU A 128 6.92 -11.76 -7.88
N ALA A 129 5.62 -11.47 -7.95
CA ALA A 129 5.08 -10.11 -7.87
C ALA A 129 5.47 -9.43 -6.54
N GLY A 130 5.39 -10.15 -5.42
CA GLY A 130 5.82 -9.66 -4.11
C GLY A 130 7.31 -9.34 -4.06
N ALA A 131 8.15 -10.19 -4.64
CA ALA A 131 9.60 -9.96 -4.70
C ALA A 131 9.95 -8.74 -5.59
N LEU A 132 9.29 -8.58 -6.73
CA LEU A 132 9.50 -7.44 -7.64
C LEU A 132 9.03 -6.14 -7.01
N LEU A 133 7.85 -6.12 -6.38
CA LEU A 133 7.34 -4.94 -5.70
C LEU A 133 8.23 -4.53 -4.53
N TRP A 134 8.69 -5.50 -3.74
CA TRP A 134 9.63 -5.24 -2.65
C TRP A 134 10.93 -4.58 -3.15
N ARG A 135 11.55 -5.14 -4.20
CA ARG A 135 12.76 -4.56 -4.81
C ARG A 135 12.53 -3.14 -5.34
N ARG A 136 11.35 -2.91 -5.98
CA ARG A 136 11.00 -1.57 -6.48
C ARG A 136 10.87 -0.55 -5.35
N LEU A 137 10.24 -0.92 -4.23
CA LEU A 137 10.10 -0.05 -3.06
C LEU A 137 11.47 0.27 -2.45
N GLN A 138 12.35 -0.71 -2.31
CA GLN A 138 13.73 -0.49 -1.84
C GLN A 138 14.49 0.47 -2.78
N ALA A 139 14.40 0.29 -4.09
CA ALA A 139 15.06 1.17 -5.05
C ALA A 139 14.50 2.61 -5.06
N LYS A 140 13.21 2.80 -4.74
CA LYS A 140 12.59 4.14 -4.64
C LYS A 140 13.01 4.87 -3.37
N SER A 141 13.33 4.13 -2.30
CA SER A 141 13.73 4.67 -0.99
C SER A 141 15.23 4.92 -0.85
N ALA A 142 16.05 4.42 -1.75
CA ALA A 142 17.48 4.69 -1.85
C ALA A 142 17.76 6.00 -2.59
#